data_4a2b067555cc5cf22464c202ff89bc5e
#
_entry.id   4a2b067555cc5cf22464c202ff89bc5e
#
_cell.length_a   1.000
_cell.length_b   1.000
_cell.length_c   1.000
_cell.angle_alpha   90.00
_cell.angle_beta   90.00
_cell.angle_gamma   90.00
#
_symmetry.space_group_name_H-M   'P 1'
#
loop_
_entity.id
_entity.type
_entity.pdbx_description
1 polymer ?
#
loop_
_entity_poly.entity_id
_entity_poly.type
_entity_poly.pdbx_seq_one_letter_code
_entity_poly.pdbx_strand_id
1 'polypeptide(L)'
;MENGLLMSIIHNFFIFFLIFYDDIMTIELFGLENIPIVDSSSDISEIIKDAIDKQGCSIEHGDIILIAETLISKSEGTFINVDELVPSEKAIDLAEKSKKDPKLVEAILNESNEVVEVGPNFIITETKHGFVCANAGIDESNVGDGLATPMPIDPDKSAFEIREFLEKEFGEEIAVIITDTQGRAFRFGAIGTAIGCSGISPLWRRVGEKDLYGRELETTEIATGDELAAAASLIMGQADEGLPVVIIRGFDSFDKLRNEDSNIKPVLMPREFDVFRK
;
A
#
# COMPACT_ATOMS: atom_id res chain seq x y z
N MET A 1 46.93 4.97 35.24
CA MET A 1 45.69 4.51 35.94
C MET A 1 44.44 5.18 35.41
N GLU A 2 44.47 6.37 34.81
CA GLU A 2 43.28 7.07 34.30
C GLU A 2 42.63 6.42 33.02
N ASN A 3 43.44 5.84 32.14
CA ASN A 3 42.91 5.25 30.90
C ASN A 3 42.10 3.96 31.08
N GLY A 4 42.31 3.23 32.18
CA GLY A 4 41.54 2.02 32.48
C GLY A 4 40.16 2.30 33.05
N LEU A 5 40.02 3.42 33.77
CA LEU A 5 38.73 3.83 34.34
C LEU A 5 37.79 4.38 33.27
N LEU A 6 38.33 5.15 32.32
CA LEU A 6 37.59 5.71 31.19
C LEU A 6 37.04 4.62 30.25
N MET A 7 37.88 3.62 29.92
CA MET A 7 37.45 2.45 29.11
C MET A 7 36.39 1.58 29.82
N SER A 8 36.49 1.43 31.13
CA SER A 8 35.48 0.69 31.92
C SER A 8 34.15 1.44 31.96
N ILE A 9 34.16 2.77 32.07
CA ILE A 9 32.94 3.61 32.05
C ILE A 9 32.29 3.56 30.66
N ILE A 10 33.06 3.68 29.59
CA ILE A 10 32.55 3.60 28.22
C ILE A 10 31.98 2.20 27.96
N HIS A 11 32.66 1.14 28.37
CA HIS A 11 32.19 -0.23 28.19
C HIS A 11 30.90 -0.53 28.97
N ASN A 12 30.80 -0.07 30.23
CA ASN A 12 29.59 -0.19 31.02
C ASN A 12 28.45 0.69 30.50
N PHE A 13 28.73 1.87 29.94
CA PHE A 13 27.72 2.73 29.30
C PHE A 13 27.19 2.10 27.99
N PHE A 14 28.08 1.45 27.21
CA PHE A 14 27.71 0.74 25.99
C PHE A 14 26.89 -0.52 26.30
N ILE A 15 27.25 -1.30 27.32
CA ILE A 15 26.48 -2.45 27.78
C ILE A 15 25.12 -2.00 28.36
N PHE A 16 25.11 -0.91 29.13
CA PHE A 16 23.86 -0.35 29.67
C PHE A 16 22.94 0.16 28.55
N PHE A 17 23.49 0.75 27.50
CA PHE A 17 22.73 1.19 26.32
C PHE A 17 22.21 0.02 25.50
N LEU A 18 22.98 -1.06 25.34
CA LEU A 18 22.54 -2.28 24.66
C LEU A 18 21.43 -3.02 25.44
N ILE A 19 21.52 -3.09 26.77
CA ILE A 19 20.51 -3.77 27.61
C ILE A 19 19.19 -3.03 27.64
N PHE A 20 19.16 -1.70 27.47
CA PHE A 20 17.91 -0.91 27.43
C PHE A 20 17.33 -0.78 26.02
N TYR A 21 18.05 -1.16 24.95
CA TYR A 21 17.55 -1.06 23.57
C TYR A 21 16.63 -2.24 23.20
N ASP A 22 16.79 -3.41 23.85
CA ASP A 22 15.96 -4.60 23.63
C ASP A 22 14.51 -4.48 24.16
N ASP A 23 14.22 -3.48 25.02
CA ASP A 23 12.88 -3.24 25.58
C ASP A 23 12.12 -2.07 24.92
N ILE A 24 12.73 -1.39 23.92
CA ILE A 24 12.05 -0.30 23.21
C ILE A 24 11.38 -0.88 21.97
N MET A 25 10.06 -0.93 21.99
CA MET A 25 9.27 -1.25 20.79
C MET A 25 9.50 -0.15 19.74
N THR A 26 10.18 -0.51 18.66
CA THR A 26 10.53 0.41 17.57
C THR A 26 10.00 -0.15 16.26
N ILE A 27 9.35 0.72 15.48
CA ILE A 27 8.98 0.41 14.09
C ILE A 27 9.92 1.21 13.19
N GLU A 28 10.61 0.52 12.29
CA GLU A 28 11.49 1.11 11.30
C GLU A 28 10.83 1.06 9.92
N LEU A 29 10.98 2.14 9.16
CA LEU A 29 10.53 2.23 7.79
C LEU A 29 11.71 2.63 6.91
N PHE A 30 11.97 1.87 5.85
CA PHE A 30 13.01 2.20 4.89
C PHE A 30 12.62 1.82 3.47
N GLY A 31 12.93 2.70 2.52
CA GLY A 31 12.69 2.48 1.10
C GLY A 31 13.79 1.64 0.47
N LEU A 32 13.43 0.82 -0.50
CA LEU A 32 14.39 0.13 -1.34
C LEU A 32 14.84 1.04 -2.47
N GLU A 33 16.13 1.32 -2.49
CA GLU A 33 16.78 2.08 -3.55
C GLU A 33 17.04 1.21 -4.79
N ASN A 34 17.35 1.85 -5.90
CA ASN A 34 17.75 1.20 -7.15
C ASN A 34 16.67 0.30 -7.80
N ILE A 35 15.41 0.55 -7.52
CA ILE A 35 14.31 -0.04 -8.30
C ILE A 35 14.33 0.59 -9.69
N PRO A 36 14.49 -0.19 -10.78
CA PRO A 36 14.52 0.35 -12.13
C PRO A 36 13.13 0.83 -12.57
N ILE A 37 13.10 1.62 -13.66
CA ILE A 37 11.84 1.86 -14.36
C ILE A 37 11.38 0.52 -14.95
N VAL A 38 10.16 0.11 -14.61
CA VAL A 38 9.59 -1.18 -15.01
C VAL A 38 8.67 -1.07 -16.22
N ASP A 39 8.56 -2.16 -16.94
CA ASP A 39 7.65 -2.38 -18.06
C ASP A 39 7.04 -3.80 -17.99
N SER A 40 6.23 -4.18 -18.98
CA SER A 40 5.54 -5.47 -19.03
C SER A 40 6.45 -6.71 -19.13
N SER A 41 7.76 -6.54 -19.27
CA SER A 41 8.74 -7.63 -19.24
C SER A 41 9.41 -7.80 -17.88
N SER A 42 9.08 -6.93 -16.92
CA SER A 42 9.74 -6.85 -15.62
C SER A 42 9.15 -7.88 -14.65
N ASP A 43 10.03 -8.66 -14.01
CA ASP A 43 9.66 -9.52 -12.87
C ASP A 43 9.87 -8.74 -11.57
N ILE A 44 8.77 -8.35 -10.93
CA ILE A 44 8.79 -7.52 -9.72
C ILE A 44 9.44 -8.26 -8.55
N SER A 45 9.22 -9.56 -8.43
CA SER A 45 9.78 -10.36 -7.34
C SER A 45 11.30 -10.39 -7.40
N GLU A 46 11.86 -10.63 -8.59
CA GLU A 46 13.31 -10.59 -8.83
C GLU A 46 13.89 -9.19 -8.65
N ILE A 47 13.18 -8.15 -9.12
CA ILE A 47 13.61 -6.75 -8.95
C ILE A 47 13.71 -6.39 -7.46
N ILE A 48 12.71 -6.76 -6.67
CA ILE A 48 12.71 -6.50 -5.21
C ILE A 48 13.86 -7.24 -4.55
N LYS A 49 14.01 -8.54 -4.84
CA LYS A 49 15.12 -9.35 -4.33
C LYS A 49 16.48 -8.73 -4.66
N ASP A 50 16.69 -8.37 -5.92
CA ASP A 50 17.92 -7.73 -6.37
C ASP A 50 18.19 -6.38 -5.67
N ALA A 51 17.15 -5.59 -5.40
CA ALA A 51 17.28 -4.32 -4.67
C ALA A 51 17.68 -4.57 -3.21
N ILE A 52 17.08 -5.54 -2.53
CA ILE A 52 17.44 -5.97 -1.18
C ILE A 52 18.92 -6.39 -1.13
N ASP A 53 19.34 -7.26 -2.04
CA ASP A 53 20.73 -7.75 -2.13
C ASP A 53 21.73 -6.62 -2.37
N LYS A 54 21.42 -5.69 -3.30
CA LYS A 54 22.28 -4.55 -3.63
C LYS A 54 22.39 -3.53 -2.49
N GLN A 55 21.30 -3.32 -1.76
CA GLN A 55 21.28 -2.43 -0.59
C GLN A 55 21.99 -3.04 0.62
N GLY A 56 22.20 -4.37 0.60
CA GLY A 56 22.86 -5.11 1.68
C GLY A 56 22.00 -5.21 2.94
N CYS A 57 20.68 -5.07 2.81
CA CYS A 57 19.75 -5.30 3.89
C CYS A 57 19.32 -6.78 3.93
N SER A 58 19.08 -7.31 5.13
CA SER A 58 18.46 -8.62 5.34
C SER A 58 16.95 -8.48 5.34
N ILE A 59 16.23 -9.53 5.00
CA ILE A 59 14.83 -9.69 5.36
C ILE A 59 14.77 -10.41 6.70
N GLU A 60 13.88 -9.97 7.56
CA GLU A 60 13.69 -10.51 8.89
C GLU A 60 12.24 -10.99 9.08
N HIS A 61 12.06 -11.95 9.99
CA HIS A 61 10.73 -12.41 10.35
C HIS A 61 9.84 -11.21 10.78
N GLY A 62 8.65 -11.13 10.19
CA GLY A 62 7.70 -10.07 10.49
C GLY A 62 7.88 -8.78 9.68
N ASP A 63 8.82 -8.74 8.74
CA ASP A 63 8.92 -7.62 7.80
C ASP A 63 7.67 -7.54 6.94
N ILE A 64 7.20 -6.31 6.71
CA ILE A 64 6.06 -6.04 5.85
C ILE A 64 6.55 -5.21 4.67
N ILE A 65 6.41 -5.76 3.47
CA ILE A 65 6.86 -5.12 2.23
C ILE A 65 5.66 -4.44 1.57
N LEU A 66 5.74 -3.11 1.44
CA LEU A 66 4.72 -2.32 0.79
C LEU A 66 5.18 -1.89 -0.59
N ILE A 67 4.32 -2.05 -1.58
CA ILE A 67 4.64 -1.85 -3.00
C ILE A 67 3.60 -0.90 -3.60
N ALA A 68 4.08 0.14 -4.28
CA ALA A 68 3.21 1.07 -5.00
C ALA A 68 2.47 0.34 -6.14
N GLU A 69 1.17 0.57 -6.25
CA GLU A 69 0.30 -0.08 -7.24
C GLU A 69 0.77 0.13 -8.68
N THR A 70 1.27 1.34 -9.00
CA THR A 70 1.77 1.70 -10.32
C THR A 70 2.94 0.80 -10.76
N LEU A 71 3.78 0.32 -9.83
CA LEU A 71 4.85 -0.63 -10.13
C LEU A 71 4.27 -1.95 -10.64
N ILE A 72 3.22 -2.46 -9.99
CA ILE A 72 2.54 -3.70 -10.37
C ILE A 72 1.80 -3.53 -11.69
N SER A 73 0.98 -2.48 -11.84
CA SER A 73 0.22 -2.22 -13.07
C SER A 73 1.11 -2.13 -14.31
N LYS A 74 2.29 -1.50 -14.19
CA LYS A 74 3.26 -1.43 -15.29
C LYS A 74 3.85 -2.80 -15.63
N SER A 75 4.18 -3.62 -14.64
CA SER A 75 4.70 -4.97 -14.88
C SER A 75 3.66 -5.90 -15.52
N GLU A 76 2.38 -5.68 -15.22
CA GLU A 76 1.27 -6.38 -15.85
C GLU A 76 1.01 -5.90 -17.30
N GLY A 77 1.59 -4.77 -17.69
CA GLY A 77 1.40 -4.18 -19.03
C GLY A 77 0.00 -3.61 -19.27
N THR A 78 -0.71 -3.25 -18.20
CA THR A 78 -2.09 -2.77 -18.24
C THR A 78 -2.18 -1.27 -18.55
N PHE A 79 -1.56 -0.84 -19.64
CA PHE A 79 -1.63 0.54 -20.08
C PHE A 79 -2.92 0.83 -20.85
N ILE A 80 -3.51 1.98 -20.58
CA ILE A 80 -4.63 2.54 -21.32
C ILE A 80 -4.09 3.64 -22.23
N ASN A 81 -4.25 3.49 -23.56
CA ASN A 81 -3.99 4.59 -24.48
C ASN A 81 -5.23 5.50 -24.53
N VAL A 82 -5.18 6.56 -23.72
CA VAL A 82 -6.29 7.51 -23.58
C VAL A 82 -6.59 8.21 -24.91
N ASP A 83 -5.57 8.47 -25.73
CA ASP A 83 -5.73 9.15 -27.01
C ASP A 83 -6.52 8.34 -28.05
N GLU A 84 -6.55 7.02 -27.93
CA GLU A 84 -7.29 6.12 -28.82
C GLU A 84 -8.74 5.90 -28.39
N LEU A 85 -9.13 6.31 -27.20
CA LEU A 85 -10.49 6.12 -26.70
C LEU A 85 -11.49 7.03 -27.43
N VAL A 86 -12.66 6.48 -27.66
CA VAL A 86 -13.82 7.20 -28.22
C VAL A 86 -14.83 7.43 -27.09
N PRO A 87 -15.01 8.66 -26.63
CA PRO A 87 -15.91 8.95 -25.51
C PRO A 87 -17.37 8.60 -25.85
N SER A 88 -18.04 7.92 -24.94
CA SER A 88 -19.48 7.70 -24.97
C SER A 88 -20.24 8.99 -24.62
N GLU A 89 -21.54 9.06 -24.92
CA GLU A 89 -22.39 10.19 -24.48
C GLU A 89 -22.34 10.41 -22.98
N LYS A 90 -22.30 9.30 -22.20
CA LYS A 90 -22.15 9.36 -20.74
C LYS A 90 -20.82 9.97 -20.33
N ALA A 91 -19.72 9.61 -20.99
CA ALA A 91 -18.41 10.18 -20.70
C ALA A 91 -18.37 11.69 -21.00
N ILE A 92 -19.00 12.13 -22.10
CA ILE A 92 -19.07 13.56 -22.45
C ILE A 92 -19.86 14.36 -21.39
N ASP A 93 -21.04 13.86 -20.95
CA ASP A 93 -21.85 14.50 -19.91
C ASP A 93 -21.11 14.62 -18.56
N LEU A 94 -20.40 13.55 -18.17
CA LEU A 94 -19.61 13.54 -16.94
C LEU A 94 -18.35 14.42 -17.05
N ALA A 95 -17.74 14.49 -18.22
CA ALA A 95 -16.58 15.34 -18.48
C ALA A 95 -16.92 16.83 -18.31
N GLU A 96 -18.10 17.28 -18.81
CA GLU A 96 -18.58 18.64 -18.60
C GLU A 96 -18.72 18.98 -17.11
N LYS A 97 -19.29 18.07 -16.31
CA LYS A 97 -19.49 18.23 -14.87
C LYS A 97 -18.18 18.21 -14.08
N SER A 98 -17.29 17.27 -14.41
CA SER A 98 -16.02 17.07 -13.71
C SER A 98 -14.90 17.97 -14.22
N LYS A 99 -15.06 18.62 -15.38
CA LYS A 99 -14.03 19.40 -16.10
C LYS A 99 -12.79 18.57 -16.47
N LYS A 100 -12.98 17.28 -16.73
CA LYS A 100 -11.95 16.36 -17.19
C LYS A 100 -12.03 16.16 -18.70
N ASP A 101 -10.94 15.60 -19.27
CA ASP A 101 -10.95 15.14 -20.65
C ASP A 101 -12.00 14.02 -20.85
N PRO A 102 -12.89 14.09 -21.85
CA PRO A 102 -13.90 13.05 -22.11
C PRO A 102 -13.31 11.67 -22.35
N LYS A 103 -12.11 11.55 -22.94
CA LYS A 103 -11.44 10.28 -23.18
C LYS A 103 -10.94 9.66 -21.86
N LEU A 104 -10.38 10.50 -20.97
CA LEU A 104 -10.01 10.05 -19.63
C LEU A 104 -11.25 9.58 -18.86
N VAL A 105 -12.38 10.30 -18.99
CA VAL A 105 -13.64 9.88 -18.35
C VAL A 105 -14.14 8.55 -18.92
N GLU A 106 -13.97 8.30 -20.21
CA GLU A 106 -14.28 6.99 -20.79
C GLU A 106 -13.40 5.89 -20.18
N ALA A 107 -12.09 6.13 -20.00
CA ALA A 107 -11.22 5.20 -19.31
C ALA A 107 -11.72 4.90 -17.87
N ILE A 108 -12.08 5.96 -17.12
CA ILE A 108 -12.63 5.84 -15.76
C ILE A 108 -13.92 4.98 -15.76
N LEU A 109 -14.82 5.22 -16.69
CA LEU A 109 -16.06 4.44 -16.81
C LEU A 109 -15.80 2.97 -17.13
N ASN A 110 -14.80 2.70 -17.98
CA ASN A 110 -14.41 1.34 -18.34
C ASN A 110 -13.85 0.55 -17.17
N GLU A 111 -13.24 1.22 -16.16
CA GLU A 111 -12.71 0.60 -14.94
C GLU A 111 -13.68 0.67 -13.75
N SER A 112 -14.92 1.13 -13.96
CA SER A 112 -15.91 1.33 -12.91
C SER A 112 -17.11 0.39 -13.04
N ASN A 113 -17.62 -0.08 -11.89
CA ASN A 113 -18.93 -0.71 -11.78
C ASN A 113 -20.04 0.36 -11.69
N GLU A 114 -19.78 1.44 -10.94
CA GLU A 114 -20.77 2.49 -10.66
C GLU A 114 -20.08 3.86 -10.51
N VAL A 115 -20.74 4.91 -10.97
CA VAL A 115 -20.40 6.30 -10.63
C VAL A 115 -21.18 6.68 -9.38
N VAL A 116 -20.48 6.99 -8.30
CA VAL A 116 -21.05 7.32 -6.99
C VAL A 116 -21.32 8.82 -6.89
N GLU A 117 -20.35 9.67 -7.25
CA GLU A 117 -20.47 11.12 -7.15
C GLU A 117 -19.55 11.80 -8.17
N VAL A 118 -19.91 13.00 -8.60
CA VAL A 118 -19.14 13.81 -9.56
C VAL A 118 -18.93 15.20 -9.01
N GLY A 119 -17.69 15.62 -8.95
CA GLY A 119 -17.33 16.99 -8.57
C GLY A 119 -16.25 17.59 -9.47
N PRO A 120 -15.94 18.87 -9.30
CA PRO A 120 -14.89 19.51 -10.06
C PRO A 120 -13.55 18.78 -9.88
N ASN A 121 -12.97 18.31 -10.99
CA ASN A 121 -11.70 17.57 -11.08
C ASN A 121 -11.69 16.14 -10.53
N PHE A 122 -12.83 15.58 -10.10
CA PHE A 122 -12.90 14.18 -9.65
C PHE A 122 -14.22 13.51 -10.04
N ILE A 123 -14.17 12.21 -10.19
CA ILE A 123 -15.34 11.33 -10.32
C ILE A 123 -15.12 10.20 -9.31
N ILE A 124 -15.98 10.11 -8.30
CA ILE A 124 -15.95 9.00 -7.34
C ILE A 124 -16.67 7.83 -7.96
N THR A 125 -16.01 6.70 -8.04
CA THR A 125 -16.58 5.48 -8.62
C THR A 125 -16.33 4.28 -7.71
N GLU A 126 -17.19 3.28 -7.82
CA GLU A 126 -16.85 1.94 -7.39
C GLU A 126 -16.06 1.25 -8.50
N THR A 127 -14.85 0.83 -8.21
CA THR A 127 -13.98 0.13 -9.15
C THR A 127 -14.45 -1.30 -9.40
N LYS A 128 -13.92 -1.97 -10.42
CA LYS A 128 -14.15 -3.41 -10.65
C LYS A 128 -13.77 -4.30 -9.46
N HIS A 129 -12.82 -3.86 -8.64
CA HIS A 129 -12.35 -4.53 -7.43
C HIS A 129 -13.26 -4.28 -6.20
N GLY A 130 -14.19 -3.31 -6.30
CA GLY A 130 -15.09 -2.93 -5.21
C GLY A 130 -14.59 -1.78 -4.33
N PHE A 131 -13.45 -1.16 -4.65
CA PHE A 131 -13.02 0.05 -3.97
C PHE A 131 -13.84 1.25 -4.40
N VAL A 132 -14.14 2.15 -3.46
CA VAL A 132 -14.79 3.43 -3.77
C VAL A 132 -13.74 4.54 -3.66
N CYS A 133 -13.27 4.99 -4.81
CA CYS A 133 -12.18 5.97 -4.89
C CYS A 133 -12.39 6.96 -6.04
N ALA A 134 -11.52 7.96 -6.13
CA ALA A 134 -11.54 8.93 -7.22
C ALA A 134 -11.00 8.31 -8.51
N ASN A 135 -11.68 8.60 -9.62
CA ASN A 135 -11.24 8.28 -10.99
C ASN A 135 -10.96 6.80 -11.24
N ALA A 136 -11.62 5.91 -10.52
CA ALA A 136 -11.40 4.44 -10.56
C ALA A 136 -9.95 4.01 -10.28
N GLY A 137 -9.16 4.81 -9.57
CA GLY A 137 -7.73 4.55 -9.36
C GLY A 137 -6.88 4.69 -10.63
N ILE A 138 -7.39 5.31 -11.69
CA ILE A 138 -6.59 5.57 -12.89
C ILE A 138 -5.56 6.66 -12.60
N ASP A 139 -4.30 6.36 -12.87
CA ASP A 139 -3.15 7.24 -12.71
C ASP A 139 -2.52 7.58 -14.07
N GLU A 140 -2.33 8.88 -14.31
CA GLU A 140 -1.62 9.43 -15.47
C GLU A 140 -0.19 9.85 -15.10
N SER A 141 0.21 9.68 -13.83
CA SER A 141 1.55 10.04 -13.37
C SER A 141 2.58 8.96 -13.71
N ASN A 142 3.82 9.38 -13.89
CA ASN A 142 4.94 8.47 -14.15
C ASN A 142 4.74 7.49 -15.31
N VAL A 143 3.88 7.80 -16.28
CA VAL A 143 3.65 7.08 -17.53
C VAL A 143 3.96 7.98 -18.74
N GLY A 144 4.00 7.42 -19.94
CA GLY A 144 4.21 8.20 -21.17
C GLY A 144 3.03 9.12 -21.50
N ASP A 145 3.27 10.13 -22.32
CA ASP A 145 2.21 11.05 -22.77
C ASP A 145 1.06 10.26 -23.44
N GLY A 146 -0.17 10.61 -23.09
CA GLY A 146 -1.39 9.97 -23.62
C GLY A 146 -1.68 8.58 -23.06
N LEU A 147 -0.87 8.11 -22.10
CA LEU A 147 -1.06 6.83 -21.41
C LEU A 147 -1.58 7.07 -19.98
N ALA A 148 -2.31 6.07 -19.48
CA ALA A 148 -2.68 5.96 -18.07
C ALA A 148 -2.55 4.50 -17.61
N THR A 149 -2.40 4.27 -16.32
CA THR A 149 -2.45 2.94 -15.71
C THR A 149 -3.74 2.77 -14.92
N PRO A 150 -4.48 1.67 -15.10
CA PRO A 150 -5.53 1.28 -14.18
C PRO A 150 -4.92 0.62 -12.93
N MET A 151 -5.73 0.32 -11.92
CA MET A 151 -5.31 -0.56 -10.83
C MET A 151 -4.83 -1.92 -11.36
N PRO A 152 -3.94 -2.62 -10.63
CA PRO A 152 -3.52 -3.98 -10.96
C PRO A 152 -4.72 -4.91 -11.19
N ILE A 153 -4.57 -5.91 -12.04
CA ILE A 153 -5.66 -6.85 -12.39
C ILE A 153 -6.19 -7.57 -11.16
N ASP A 154 -5.30 -8.05 -10.31
CA ASP A 154 -5.61 -8.72 -9.04
C ASP A 154 -4.52 -8.41 -8.01
N PRO A 155 -4.66 -7.32 -7.25
CA PRO A 155 -3.64 -6.89 -6.29
C PRO A 155 -3.35 -7.92 -5.19
N ASP A 156 -4.36 -8.68 -4.74
CA ASP A 156 -4.18 -9.74 -3.74
C ASP A 156 -3.32 -10.88 -4.29
N LYS A 157 -3.56 -11.28 -5.54
CA LYS A 157 -2.77 -12.30 -6.23
C LYS A 157 -1.33 -11.84 -6.42
N SER A 158 -1.11 -10.61 -6.86
CA SER A 158 0.25 -10.05 -7.03
C SER A 158 0.98 -10.00 -5.68
N ALA A 159 0.30 -9.57 -4.61
CA ALA A 159 0.87 -9.62 -3.26
C ALA A 159 1.23 -11.03 -2.81
N PHE A 160 0.37 -12.02 -3.10
CA PHE A 160 0.61 -13.42 -2.78
C PHE A 160 1.83 -13.99 -3.53
N GLU A 161 1.90 -13.80 -4.85
CA GLU A 161 2.98 -14.32 -5.68
C GLU A 161 4.35 -13.73 -5.26
N ILE A 162 4.40 -12.43 -4.99
CA ILE A 162 5.62 -11.76 -4.51
C ILE A 162 6.01 -12.28 -3.12
N ARG A 163 5.05 -12.41 -2.18
CA ARG A 163 5.32 -12.94 -0.85
C ARG A 163 5.90 -14.35 -0.91
N GLU A 164 5.24 -15.28 -1.61
CA GLU A 164 5.69 -16.66 -1.74
C GLU A 164 7.11 -16.76 -2.32
N PHE A 165 7.41 -15.92 -3.31
CA PHE A 165 8.75 -15.87 -3.88
C PHE A 165 9.79 -15.39 -2.85
N LEU A 166 9.54 -14.27 -2.17
CA LEU A 166 10.50 -13.69 -1.23
C LEU A 166 10.66 -14.56 0.04
N GLU A 167 9.59 -15.14 0.58
CA GLU A 167 9.66 -16.09 1.70
C GLU A 167 10.53 -17.31 1.34
N LYS A 168 10.41 -17.81 0.12
CA LYS A 168 11.23 -18.93 -0.37
C LYS A 168 12.70 -18.54 -0.52
N GLU A 169 13.00 -17.34 -1.03
CA GLU A 169 14.38 -16.90 -1.28
C GLU A 169 15.12 -16.55 0.03
N PHE A 170 14.43 -15.89 0.97
CA PHE A 170 15.06 -15.43 2.21
C PHE A 170 14.85 -16.34 3.42
N GLY A 171 13.87 -17.25 3.38
CA GLY A 171 13.59 -18.20 4.44
C GLY A 171 12.88 -17.63 5.66
N GLU A 172 12.29 -16.45 5.54
CA GLU A 172 11.62 -15.70 6.60
C GLU A 172 10.13 -15.50 6.29
N GLU A 173 9.28 -15.55 7.31
CA GLU A 173 7.85 -15.22 7.16
C GLU A 173 7.65 -13.71 7.12
N ILE A 174 7.03 -13.23 6.06
CA ILE A 174 6.78 -11.80 5.81
C ILE A 174 5.34 -11.54 5.39
N ALA A 175 5.00 -10.28 5.19
CA ALA A 175 3.77 -9.87 4.51
C ALA A 175 4.07 -8.94 3.33
N VAL A 176 3.17 -8.93 2.35
CA VAL A 176 3.21 -8.00 1.22
C VAL A 176 1.87 -7.26 1.14
N ILE A 177 1.94 -5.94 0.97
CA ILE A 177 0.78 -5.06 0.77
C ILE A 177 1.00 -4.24 -0.49
N ILE A 178 0.03 -4.26 -1.40
CA ILE A 178 -0.02 -3.33 -2.53
C ILE A 178 -0.79 -2.09 -2.08
N THR A 179 -0.22 -0.91 -2.32
CA THR A 179 -0.77 0.36 -1.84
C THR A 179 -1.01 1.34 -2.97
N ASP A 180 -2.14 2.02 -2.91
CA ASP A 180 -2.53 3.14 -3.78
C ASP A 180 -2.61 4.43 -2.95
N THR A 181 -2.63 5.58 -3.62
CA THR A 181 -2.76 6.90 -2.99
C THR A 181 -4.15 7.45 -3.19
N GLN A 182 -4.96 7.48 -2.13
CA GLN A 182 -6.36 7.87 -2.21
C GLN A 182 -6.73 9.07 -1.36
N GLY A 183 -7.65 9.89 -1.88
CA GLY A 183 -8.31 10.94 -1.12
C GLY A 183 -9.29 10.35 -0.10
N ARG A 184 -9.62 11.13 0.93
CA ARG A 184 -10.59 10.74 1.97
C ARG A 184 -11.72 11.74 2.05
N ALA A 185 -12.94 11.26 2.34
CA ALA A 185 -14.05 12.11 2.64
C ALA A 185 -13.73 13.07 3.81
N PHE A 186 -14.18 14.31 3.71
CA PHE A 186 -14.09 15.35 4.76
C PHE A 186 -12.66 15.75 5.18
N ARG A 187 -11.62 15.39 4.41
CA ARG A 187 -10.24 15.80 4.66
C ARG A 187 -9.55 16.20 3.37
N PHE A 188 -8.69 17.21 3.44
CA PHE A 188 -7.76 17.54 2.37
C PHE A 188 -6.56 16.60 2.39
N GLY A 189 -5.98 16.38 1.22
CA GLY A 189 -4.82 15.51 1.01
C GLY A 189 -5.19 14.04 0.81
N ALA A 190 -4.29 13.32 0.16
CA ALA A 190 -4.37 11.89 -0.02
C ALA A 190 -3.49 11.16 1.01
N ILE A 191 -3.71 9.87 1.16
CA ILE A 191 -2.90 8.96 1.98
C ILE A 191 -2.68 7.66 1.22
N GLY A 192 -1.70 6.87 1.62
CA GLY A 192 -1.61 5.48 1.21
C GLY A 192 -2.77 4.66 1.75
N THR A 193 -3.37 3.82 0.91
CA THR A 193 -4.42 2.86 1.27
C THR A 193 -4.06 1.49 0.71
N ALA A 194 -4.32 0.43 1.45
CA ALA A 194 -4.08 -0.92 0.99
C ALA A 194 -5.15 -1.32 -0.05
N ILE A 195 -4.72 -1.86 -1.18
CA ILE A 195 -5.60 -2.37 -2.24
C ILE A 195 -5.40 -3.85 -2.52
N GLY A 196 -4.37 -4.47 -1.97
CA GLY A 196 -4.10 -5.90 -2.00
C GLY A 196 -3.19 -6.29 -0.86
N CYS A 197 -3.33 -7.49 -0.32
CA CYS A 197 -2.47 -7.97 0.75
C CYS A 197 -2.31 -9.48 0.75
N SER A 198 -1.17 -9.93 1.29
CA SER A 198 -0.87 -11.33 1.56
C SER A 198 0.02 -11.45 2.79
N GLY A 199 -0.21 -12.47 3.59
CA GLY A 199 0.61 -12.77 4.77
C GLY A 199 0.15 -12.11 6.06
N ILE A 200 -0.74 -11.09 6.01
CA ILE A 200 -1.22 -10.38 7.20
C ILE A 200 -2.69 -9.99 7.03
N SER A 201 -3.49 -10.05 8.10
CA SER A 201 -4.87 -9.59 8.09
C SER A 201 -4.94 -8.06 7.98
N PRO A 202 -5.57 -7.49 6.93
CA PRO A 202 -5.62 -6.03 6.74
C PRO A 202 -6.58 -5.33 7.72
N LEU A 203 -7.46 -6.09 8.36
CA LEU A 203 -8.41 -5.61 9.36
C LEU A 203 -8.21 -6.34 10.69
N TRP A 204 -7.86 -5.60 11.72
CA TRP A 204 -7.73 -6.14 13.07
C TRP A 204 -9.00 -5.90 13.88
N ARG A 205 -9.72 -6.98 14.16
CA ARG A 205 -10.92 -6.95 15.00
C ARG A 205 -10.54 -7.14 16.46
N ARG A 206 -10.77 -6.12 17.28
CA ARG A 206 -10.47 -6.11 18.72
C ARG A 206 -11.72 -6.25 19.60
N VAL A 207 -12.84 -6.62 19.00
CA VAL A 207 -14.09 -6.87 19.72
C VAL A 207 -13.91 -7.97 20.77
N GLY A 208 -14.32 -7.73 22.02
CA GLY A 208 -14.13 -8.63 23.14
C GLY A 208 -12.79 -8.48 23.89
N GLU A 209 -11.82 -7.74 23.33
CA GLU A 209 -10.61 -7.36 24.10
C GLU A 209 -10.97 -6.34 25.18
N LYS A 210 -10.14 -6.24 26.22
CA LYS A 210 -10.40 -5.32 27.35
C LYS A 210 -9.51 -4.09 27.26
N ASP A 211 -10.10 -2.94 27.60
CA ASP A 211 -9.35 -1.71 27.82
C ASP A 211 -8.56 -1.75 29.14
N LEU A 212 -7.81 -0.67 29.44
CA LEU A 212 -7.00 -0.57 30.66
C LEU A 212 -7.80 -0.66 31.97
N TYR A 213 -9.12 -0.45 31.92
CA TYR A 213 -10.02 -0.54 33.08
C TYR A 213 -10.82 -1.84 33.11
N GLY A 214 -10.54 -2.77 32.18
CA GLY A 214 -11.20 -4.07 32.08
C GLY A 214 -12.55 -4.05 31.38
N ARG A 215 -12.94 -2.95 30.72
CA ARG A 215 -14.16 -2.85 29.92
C ARG A 215 -13.94 -3.48 28.55
N GLU A 216 -14.86 -4.31 28.10
CA GLU A 216 -14.79 -4.95 26.78
C GLU A 216 -15.02 -3.94 25.65
N LEU A 217 -14.20 -4.07 24.58
CA LEU A 217 -14.36 -3.32 23.33
C LEU A 217 -15.51 -3.93 22.53
N GLU A 218 -16.52 -3.13 22.20
CA GLU A 218 -17.74 -3.60 21.54
C GLU A 218 -17.67 -3.55 20.01
N THR A 219 -16.95 -2.57 19.46
CA THR A 219 -16.99 -2.26 18.00
C THR A 219 -15.62 -1.91 17.42
N THR A 220 -14.53 -2.13 18.15
CA THR A 220 -13.19 -1.68 17.71
C THR A 220 -12.66 -2.57 16.61
N GLU A 221 -12.55 -1.99 15.42
CA GLU A 221 -11.87 -2.55 14.25
C GLU A 221 -10.83 -1.53 13.75
N ILE A 222 -9.64 -2.01 13.39
CA ILE A 222 -8.52 -1.20 12.93
C ILE A 222 -8.16 -1.64 11.53
N ALA A 223 -8.15 -0.71 10.58
CA ALA A 223 -7.71 -0.97 9.20
C ALA A 223 -6.17 -0.98 9.15
N THR A 224 -5.56 -2.02 9.74
CA THR A 224 -4.10 -2.13 9.86
C THR A 224 -3.40 -2.08 8.51
N GLY A 225 -4.01 -2.65 7.46
CA GLY A 225 -3.48 -2.54 6.10
C GLY A 225 -3.35 -1.08 5.64
N ASP A 226 -4.37 -0.25 5.92
CA ASP A 226 -4.33 1.17 5.56
C ASP A 226 -3.36 1.98 6.43
N GLU A 227 -3.24 1.66 7.73
CA GLU A 227 -2.27 2.30 8.61
C GLU A 227 -0.83 2.05 8.14
N LEU A 228 -0.51 0.81 7.75
CA LEU A 228 0.79 0.43 7.20
C LEU A 228 1.02 1.10 5.84
N ALA A 229 0.04 1.11 4.95
CA ALA A 229 0.11 1.78 3.65
C ALA A 229 0.33 3.29 3.80
N ALA A 230 -0.39 3.94 4.72
CA ALA A 230 -0.21 5.36 5.01
C ALA A 230 1.17 5.68 5.59
N ALA A 231 1.72 4.81 6.44
CA ALA A 231 3.07 4.97 6.98
C ALA A 231 4.13 4.83 5.87
N ALA A 232 4.02 3.83 5.00
CA ALA A 232 4.93 3.63 3.89
C ALA A 232 4.91 4.79 2.89
N SER A 233 3.75 5.42 2.67
CA SER A 233 3.63 6.56 1.76
C SER A 233 4.47 7.78 2.17
N LEU A 234 4.86 7.89 3.45
CA LEU A 234 5.79 8.93 3.93
C LEU A 234 7.21 8.77 3.35
N ILE A 235 7.59 7.54 3.02
CA ILE A 235 8.89 7.20 2.44
C ILE A 235 8.80 7.13 0.91
N MET A 236 7.72 6.54 0.38
CA MET A 236 7.50 6.43 -1.07
C MET A 236 7.47 7.78 -1.76
N GLY A 237 6.93 8.81 -1.07
CA GLY A 237 6.67 10.10 -1.68
C GLY A 237 5.51 10.08 -2.68
N GLN A 238 5.42 11.12 -3.49
CA GLN A 238 4.33 11.31 -4.47
C GLN A 238 4.83 11.90 -5.80
N ALA A 239 6.13 12.07 -5.97
CA ALA A 239 6.72 12.75 -7.13
C ALA A 239 7.86 11.93 -7.77
N ASP A 240 9.09 12.31 -7.56
CA ASP A 240 10.29 11.75 -8.19
C ASP A 240 11.24 11.08 -7.19
N GLU A 241 10.73 10.70 -6.03
CA GLU A 241 11.53 10.07 -4.97
C GLU A 241 12.12 8.71 -5.40
N GLY A 242 11.45 8.00 -6.29
CA GLY A 242 11.94 6.75 -6.88
C GLY A 242 12.03 5.58 -5.88
N LEU A 243 11.21 5.59 -4.83
CA LEU A 243 11.17 4.58 -3.76
C LEU A 243 9.82 3.84 -3.74
N PRO A 244 9.44 3.10 -4.79
CA PRO A 244 8.13 2.47 -4.90
C PRO A 244 7.95 1.23 -4.00
N VAL A 245 9.00 0.80 -3.29
CA VAL A 245 8.95 -0.33 -2.36
C VAL A 245 9.51 0.12 -1.02
N VAL A 246 8.76 -0.13 0.05
CA VAL A 246 9.13 0.21 1.44
C VAL A 246 8.99 -1.02 2.31
N ILE A 247 9.95 -1.24 3.19
CA ILE A 247 9.91 -2.28 4.22
C ILE A 247 9.57 -1.63 5.55
N ILE A 248 8.60 -2.19 6.25
CA ILE A 248 8.26 -1.88 7.64
C ILE A 248 8.70 -3.05 8.49
N ARG A 249 9.56 -2.78 9.47
CA ARG A 249 10.15 -3.75 10.41
C ARG A 249 9.77 -3.42 11.84
N GLY A 250 9.62 -4.46 12.67
CA GLY A 250 9.37 -4.29 14.10
C GLY A 250 7.90 -4.03 14.45
N PHE A 251 6.96 -4.41 13.58
CA PHE A 251 5.54 -4.38 13.91
C PHE A 251 5.21 -5.55 14.84
N ASP A 252 5.10 -5.27 16.15
CA ASP A 252 4.97 -6.25 17.23
C ASP A 252 3.72 -7.15 17.14
N SER A 253 2.72 -6.69 16.41
CA SER A 253 1.47 -7.45 16.22
C SER A 253 1.48 -8.34 14.97
N PHE A 254 2.60 -8.48 14.29
CA PHE A 254 2.71 -9.28 13.06
C PHE A 254 2.22 -10.72 13.29
N ASP A 255 2.78 -11.45 14.26
CA ASP A 255 2.41 -12.85 14.52
C ASP A 255 0.94 -13.01 14.88
N LYS A 256 0.37 -12.04 15.62
CA LYS A 256 -1.06 -12.03 15.97
C LYS A 256 -1.96 -11.87 14.74
N LEU A 257 -1.50 -11.11 13.74
CA LEU A 257 -2.24 -10.81 12.52
C LEU A 257 -1.81 -11.67 11.32
N ARG A 258 -0.81 -12.54 11.49
CA ARG A 258 -0.33 -13.45 10.45
C ARG A 258 -1.50 -14.26 9.89
N ASN A 259 -1.67 -14.23 8.58
CA ASN A 259 -2.73 -14.93 7.88
C ASN A 259 -2.30 -15.23 6.44
N GLU A 260 -1.99 -16.46 6.14
CA GLU A 260 -1.54 -16.90 4.81
C GLU A 260 -2.61 -16.74 3.73
N ASP A 261 -3.89 -16.93 4.09
CA ASP A 261 -5.04 -16.80 3.21
C ASP A 261 -5.63 -15.37 3.20
N SER A 262 -4.84 -14.37 3.63
CA SER A 262 -5.32 -12.98 3.69
C SER A 262 -5.57 -12.41 2.31
N ASN A 263 -6.50 -11.48 2.27
CA ASN A 263 -6.82 -10.65 1.12
C ASN A 263 -7.43 -9.33 1.62
N ILE A 264 -7.59 -8.37 0.72
CA ILE A 264 -8.04 -7.02 1.08
C ILE A 264 -9.54 -6.91 1.40
N LYS A 265 -10.36 -7.87 1.05
CA LYS A 265 -11.83 -7.79 1.20
C LYS A 265 -12.34 -7.40 2.58
N PRO A 266 -11.71 -7.82 3.71
CA PRO A 266 -12.19 -7.44 5.04
C PRO A 266 -12.26 -5.92 5.31
N VAL A 267 -11.49 -5.08 4.61
CA VAL A 267 -11.55 -3.62 4.77
C VAL A 267 -12.55 -2.96 3.83
N LEU A 268 -13.09 -3.68 2.84
CA LEU A 268 -14.12 -3.16 1.96
C LEU A 268 -15.47 -3.12 2.69
N MET A 269 -16.06 -1.92 2.76
CA MET A 269 -17.38 -1.76 3.38
C MET A 269 -18.46 -2.35 2.48
N PRO A 270 -19.26 -3.33 2.93
CA PRO A 270 -20.40 -3.83 2.17
C PRO A 270 -21.40 -2.70 1.90
N ARG A 271 -22.02 -2.72 0.71
CA ARG A 271 -22.94 -1.67 0.26
C ARG A 271 -24.09 -1.43 1.26
N GLU A 272 -24.58 -2.45 1.90
CA GLU A 272 -25.68 -2.39 2.90
C GLU A 272 -25.33 -1.56 4.14
N PHE A 273 -24.04 -1.42 4.46
CA PHE A 273 -23.53 -0.60 5.58
C PHE A 273 -23.06 0.78 5.14
N ASP A 274 -22.99 1.04 3.82
CA ASP A 274 -22.54 2.31 3.30
C ASP A 274 -23.62 3.38 3.41
N VAL A 275 -23.40 4.36 4.30
CA VAL A 275 -24.35 5.45 4.54
C VAL A 275 -24.36 6.50 3.44
N PHE A 276 -23.39 6.50 2.55
CA PHE A 276 -23.23 7.47 1.45
C PHE A 276 -23.84 6.97 0.13
N ARG A 277 -24.03 5.67 -0.05
CA ARG A 277 -24.60 5.03 -1.26
C ARG A 277 -25.98 4.46 -0.95
N LYS A 278 -26.97 5.31 -0.80
CA LYS A 278 -28.36 4.91 -0.52
C LYS A 278 -29.17 4.73 -1.79
#